data_a537737070ee7279f10b6718264fef46
#
_entry.id   a537737070ee7279f10b6718264fef46
#
_cell.length_a   1.000
_cell.length_b   1.000
_cell.length_c   1.000
_cell.angle_alpha   90.00
_cell.angle_beta   90.00
_cell.angle_gamma   90.00
#
_symmetry.space_group_name_H-M   'P 1'
#
loop_
_entity.id
_entity.type
_entity.pdbx_description
1 polymer ?
#
loop_
_entity_poly.entity_id
_entity_poly.type
_entity_poly.pdbx_seq_one_letter_code
_entity_poly.pdbx_strand_id
1 'polypeptide(L)'
;MIGLSGLSGCADSIDPSAWSSKKIDQWFEKGDWLNGWQVKPDQSINRKAFAVSYFKNRERWDKAFSFLKTSDLQGLELKRYDIDGDNLYAPVSEYLTKNEEDAKYEAHRKYIDIQYIISGKEFIGVAPLSQKNEVLEPYDAAKDIEFLTVTGGENYLALPDRFFIFFPDDAHRPGLKDGENSPVRKIVLKVKVD
;
A
#
# COMPACT_ATOMS: atom_id res chain seq x y z
N MET A 1 49.91 -9.96 26.95
CA MET A 1 48.70 -10.48 26.31
C MET A 1 47.54 -9.63 26.79
N ILE A 2 47.11 -8.70 25.96
CA ILE A 2 45.97 -7.82 26.24
C ILE A 2 44.80 -8.34 25.43
N GLY A 3 43.81 -8.92 26.12
CA GLY A 3 42.60 -9.44 25.48
C GLY A 3 41.70 -8.30 25.04
N LEU A 4 41.47 -8.18 23.73
CA LEU A 4 40.39 -7.35 23.16
C LEU A 4 39.07 -8.11 23.41
N SER A 5 38.27 -7.65 24.36
CA SER A 5 36.86 -8.01 24.48
C SER A 5 36.08 -7.25 23.39
N GLY A 6 35.71 -7.98 22.33
CA GLY A 6 34.80 -7.48 21.34
C GLY A 6 33.40 -7.25 21.94
N LEU A 7 32.99 -6.02 22.09
CA LEU A 7 31.61 -5.65 22.37
C LEU A 7 30.79 -5.90 21.07
N SER A 8 30.17 -7.08 21.00
CA SER A 8 29.09 -7.34 20.04
C SER A 8 27.89 -6.50 20.50
N GLY A 9 27.77 -5.29 19.94
CA GLY A 9 26.58 -4.48 20.09
C GLY A 9 25.44 -5.15 19.35
N CYS A 10 24.53 -5.83 20.06
CA CYS A 10 23.21 -6.12 19.55
C CYS A 10 22.57 -4.77 19.24
N ALA A 11 22.40 -4.46 17.97
CA ALA A 11 21.51 -3.39 17.55
C ALA A 11 20.11 -3.80 18.04
N ASP A 12 19.60 -3.13 19.08
CA ASP A 12 18.22 -3.33 19.54
C ASP A 12 17.31 -3.16 18.33
N SER A 13 16.62 -4.22 17.95
CA SER A 13 15.66 -4.18 16.85
C SER A 13 14.55 -3.21 17.24
N ILE A 14 14.36 -2.16 16.41
CA ILE A 14 13.29 -1.21 16.62
C ILE A 14 11.96 -1.96 16.44
N ASP A 15 11.16 -2.06 17.51
CA ASP A 15 9.83 -2.66 17.48
C ASP A 15 8.73 -1.58 17.63
N PRO A 16 8.14 -1.13 16.52
CA PRO A 16 7.07 -0.15 16.58
C PRO A 16 5.75 -0.66 17.16
N SER A 17 5.59 -1.96 17.38
CA SER A 17 4.37 -2.51 17.96
C SER A 17 4.09 -1.95 19.35
N ALA A 18 5.16 -1.65 20.10
CA ALA A 18 5.14 -1.06 21.44
C ALA A 18 5.12 0.48 21.45
N TRP A 19 5.15 1.14 20.30
CA TRP A 19 5.14 2.61 20.26
C TRP A 19 3.76 3.18 20.59
N SER A 20 3.77 4.32 21.30
CA SER A 20 2.56 5.12 21.47
C SER A 20 2.09 5.71 20.14
N SER A 21 0.79 6.02 20.01
CA SER A 21 0.24 6.68 18.82
C SER A 21 1.00 7.96 18.48
N LYS A 22 1.32 8.78 19.49
CA LYS A 22 2.12 10.00 19.29
C LYS A 22 3.48 9.73 18.65
N LYS A 23 4.18 8.66 19.07
CA LYS A 23 5.50 8.29 18.51
C LYS A 23 5.35 7.79 17.06
N ILE A 24 4.29 7.04 16.76
CA ILE A 24 3.96 6.59 15.42
C ILE A 24 3.68 7.78 14.51
N ASP A 25 2.84 8.73 14.95
CA ASP A 25 2.52 9.93 14.17
C ASP A 25 3.76 10.76 13.90
N GLN A 26 4.60 11.01 14.90
CA GLN A 26 5.85 11.74 14.72
C GLN A 26 6.80 11.08 13.72
N TRP A 27 6.93 9.75 13.77
CA TRP A 27 7.73 9.01 12.80
C TRP A 27 7.13 9.10 11.39
N PHE A 28 5.82 8.92 11.26
CA PHE A 28 5.11 8.95 9.98
C PHE A 28 5.22 10.33 9.32
N GLU A 29 4.96 11.38 10.07
CA GLU A 29 4.97 12.77 9.59
C GLU A 29 6.37 13.29 9.24
N LYS A 30 7.43 12.73 9.84
CA LYS A 30 8.79 13.02 9.45
C LYS A 30 9.09 12.65 8.00
N GLY A 31 8.48 11.60 7.48
CA GLY A 31 8.51 11.24 6.07
C GLY A 31 9.85 10.70 5.55
N ASP A 32 10.82 10.39 6.41
CA ASP A 32 12.13 9.85 5.99
C ASP A 32 11.99 8.56 5.18
N TRP A 33 10.96 7.77 5.47
CA TRP A 33 10.62 6.52 4.80
C TRP A 33 10.17 6.69 3.34
N LEU A 34 9.76 7.89 2.93
CA LEU A 34 9.45 8.23 1.53
C LEU A 34 10.69 8.24 0.62
N ASN A 35 11.90 8.17 1.19
CA ASN A 35 13.16 8.27 0.44
C ASN A 35 13.25 9.51 -0.46
N GLY A 36 12.50 10.57 -0.10
CA GLY A 36 12.41 11.82 -0.84
C GLY A 36 11.43 11.82 -2.02
N TRP A 37 10.55 10.82 -2.14
CA TRP A 37 9.39 10.91 -3.03
C TRP A 37 8.43 11.97 -2.51
N GLN A 38 7.94 12.87 -3.39
CA GLN A 38 7.22 14.08 -2.97
C GLN A 38 5.70 13.91 -2.93
N VAL A 39 5.18 12.74 -3.33
CA VAL A 39 3.75 12.45 -3.27
C VAL A 39 3.33 12.20 -1.83
N LYS A 40 2.19 12.74 -1.43
CA LYS A 40 1.72 12.68 -0.04
C LYS A 40 1.01 11.35 0.24
N PRO A 41 1.20 10.77 1.44
CA PRO A 41 0.38 9.66 1.89
C PRO A 41 -1.07 10.11 2.14
N ASP A 42 -2.05 9.28 1.79
CA ASP A 42 -3.44 9.53 2.13
C ASP A 42 -3.69 9.33 3.63
N GLN A 43 -4.71 10.03 4.16
CA GLN A 43 -5.06 9.96 5.57
C GLN A 43 -5.64 8.60 6.01
N SER A 44 -6.13 7.79 5.07
CA SER A 44 -6.69 6.44 5.33
C SER A 44 -5.63 5.41 5.71
N ILE A 45 -4.33 5.70 5.50
CA ILE A 45 -3.25 4.77 5.79
C ILE A 45 -3.18 4.44 7.28
N ASN A 46 -3.22 3.15 7.62
CA ASN A 46 -2.98 2.66 8.97
C ASN A 46 -1.51 2.85 9.36
N ARG A 47 -1.21 4.00 10.00
CA ARG A 47 0.16 4.40 10.37
C ARG A 47 0.87 3.39 11.26
N LYS A 48 0.13 2.71 12.17
CA LYS A 48 0.72 1.70 13.05
C LYS A 48 1.09 0.44 12.29
N ALA A 49 0.19 -0.07 11.47
CA ALA A 49 0.46 -1.22 10.62
C ALA A 49 1.65 -0.94 9.69
N PHE A 50 1.70 0.28 9.13
CA PHE A 50 2.81 0.70 8.28
C PHE A 50 4.14 0.76 9.04
N ALA A 51 4.19 1.39 10.21
CA ALA A 51 5.42 1.43 11.00
C ALA A 51 5.93 0.01 11.33
N VAL A 52 5.05 -0.89 11.79
CA VAL A 52 5.41 -2.27 12.10
C VAL A 52 5.97 -2.98 10.85
N SER A 53 5.28 -2.89 9.72
CA SER A 53 5.71 -3.52 8.48
C SER A 53 7.02 -2.93 7.93
N TYR A 54 7.17 -1.60 7.97
CA TYR A 54 8.37 -0.90 7.52
C TYR A 54 9.62 -1.35 8.28
N PHE A 55 9.56 -1.38 9.62
CA PHE A 55 10.72 -1.77 10.43
C PHE A 55 11.00 -3.29 10.42
N LYS A 56 10.00 -4.10 10.07
CA LYS A 56 10.18 -5.54 9.87
C LYS A 56 11.00 -5.86 8.62
N ASN A 57 10.79 -5.09 7.52
CA ASN A 57 11.54 -5.26 6.28
C ASN A 57 11.82 -3.91 5.59
N ARG A 58 12.64 -3.10 6.24
CA ARG A 58 12.99 -1.76 5.78
C ARG A 58 13.54 -1.75 4.36
N GLU A 59 14.40 -2.70 4.02
CA GLU A 59 15.02 -2.76 2.70
C GLU A 59 13.99 -2.88 1.57
N ARG A 60 12.94 -3.72 1.76
CA ARG A 60 11.88 -3.90 0.78
C ARG A 60 11.05 -2.61 0.59
N TRP A 61 10.73 -1.93 1.68
CA TRP A 61 10.04 -0.65 1.63
C TRP A 61 10.88 0.46 0.99
N ASP A 62 12.16 0.52 1.32
CA ASP A 62 13.09 1.49 0.73
C ASP A 62 13.21 1.27 -0.79
N LYS A 63 13.26 0.01 -1.28
CA LYS A 63 13.19 -0.32 -2.70
C LYS A 63 11.89 0.16 -3.34
N ALA A 64 10.76 -0.04 -2.68
CA ALA A 64 9.44 0.37 -3.19
C ALA A 64 9.36 1.89 -3.39
N PHE A 65 9.70 2.67 -2.39
CA PHE A 65 9.68 4.13 -2.50
C PHE A 65 10.76 4.69 -3.43
N SER A 66 11.93 4.05 -3.48
CA SER A 66 12.97 4.41 -4.45
C SER A 66 12.50 4.20 -5.89
N PHE A 67 11.82 3.09 -6.17
CA PHE A 67 11.24 2.83 -7.50
C PHE A 67 10.22 3.91 -7.88
N LEU A 68 9.28 4.25 -7.00
CA LEU A 68 8.28 5.30 -7.23
C LEU A 68 8.91 6.67 -7.48
N LYS A 69 10.01 6.97 -6.77
CA LYS A 69 10.72 8.25 -6.90
C LYS A 69 11.52 8.37 -8.18
N THR A 70 12.20 7.28 -8.60
CA THR A 70 13.23 7.35 -9.65
C THR A 70 12.72 6.95 -11.02
N SER A 71 11.55 6.29 -11.11
CA SER A 71 10.96 5.89 -12.38
C SER A 71 10.26 7.05 -13.08
N ASP A 72 10.34 7.10 -14.41
CA ASP A 72 9.43 7.91 -15.22
C ASP A 72 8.05 7.24 -15.25
N LEU A 73 7.23 7.50 -14.21
CA LEU A 73 5.93 6.85 -14.02
C LEU A 73 4.97 7.10 -15.20
N GLN A 74 5.08 8.25 -15.87
CA GLN A 74 4.24 8.57 -17.03
C GLN A 74 4.63 7.75 -18.27
N GLY A 75 5.90 7.42 -18.42
CA GLY A 75 6.44 6.63 -19.52
C GLY A 75 6.37 5.11 -19.34
N LEU A 76 5.93 4.61 -18.17
CA LEU A 76 5.86 3.16 -17.93
C LEU A 76 4.86 2.49 -18.87
N GLU A 77 5.21 1.34 -19.44
CA GLU A 77 4.28 0.50 -20.21
C GLU A 77 3.26 -0.21 -19.31
N LEU A 78 2.13 -0.62 -19.89
CA LEU A 78 1.11 -1.41 -19.18
C LEU A 78 1.58 -2.86 -19.02
N LYS A 79 2.36 -3.11 -17.98
CA LYS A 79 2.91 -4.43 -17.64
C LYS A 79 3.28 -4.53 -16.16
N ARG A 80 3.68 -5.71 -15.72
CA ARG A 80 4.33 -5.93 -14.44
C ARG A 80 5.81 -5.56 -14.52
N TYR A 81 6.28 -4.81 -13.53
CA TYR A 81 7.69 -4.50 -13.30
C TYR A 81 8.19 -5.27 -12.08
N ASP A 82 9.19 -6.11 -12.26
CA ASP A 82 9.83 -6.84 -11.16
C ASP A 82 10.91 -5.95 -10.53
N ILE A 83 10.74 -5.61 -9.25
CA ILE A 83 11.68 -4.78 -8.49
C ILE A 83 12.56 -5.67 -7.61
N ASP A 84 11.97 -6.69 -6.97
CA ASP A 84 12.64 -7.71 -6.16
C ASP A 84 11.92 -9.07 -6.32
N GLY A 85 11.76 -9.52 -7.57
CA GLY A 85 11.05 -10.75 -7.91
C GLY A 85 9.63 -10.75 -7.35
N ASP A 86 9.25 -11.85 -6.69
CA ASP A 86 7.93 -11.97 -6.05
C ASP A 86 7.86 -11.33 -4.67
N ASN A 87 8.94 -10.76 -4.14
CA ASN A 87 8.89 -10.03 -2.87
C ASN A 87 8.38 -8.59 -3.06
N LEU A 88 8.65 -8.00 -4.24
CA LEU A 88 8.21 -6.65 -4.58
C LEU A 88 8.09 -6.51 -6.09
N TYR A 89 6.89 -6.24 -6.58
CA TYR A 89 6.64 -5.97 -8.00
C TYR A 89 5.54 -4.94 -8.18
N ALA A 90 5.44 -4.36 -9.38
CA ALA A 90 4.55 -3.25 -9.67
C ALA A 90 3.82 -3.43 -11.01
N PRO A 91 2.59 -3.95 -11.04
CA PRO A 91 1.74 -3.86 -12.23
C PRO A 91 1.30 -2.41 -12.49
N VAL A 92 1.38 -2.03 -13.75
CA VAL A 92 0.79 -0.79 -14.28
C VAL A 92 -0.41 -1.16 -15.13
N SER A 93 -1.54 -0.53 -14.88
CA SER A 93 -2.80 -0.77 -15.56
C SER A 93 -3.48 0.53 -15.98
N GLU A 94 -4.39 0.41 -16.95
CA GLU A 94 -5.26 1.48 -17.40
C GLU A 94 -6.69 0.93 -17.56
N TYR A 95 -7.66 1.66 -17.06
CA TYR A 95 -9.07 1.24 -17.07
C TYR A 95 -10.00 2.44 -17.01
N LEU A 96 -11.28 2.21 -17.26
CA LEU A 96 -12.34 3.18 -16.98
C LEU A 96 -12.89 2.97 -15.57
N THR A 97 -13.13 4.05 -14.86
CA THR A 97 -13.83 4.01 -13.57
C THR A 97 -15.23 3.41 -13.73
N LYS A 98 -15.81 2.93 -12.64
CA LYS A 98 -17.06 2.17 -12.60
C LYS A 98 -18.09 2.87 -11.71
N ASN A 99 -19.35 2.50 -11.90
CA ASN A 99 -20.37 2.80 -10.91
C ASN A 99 -20.15 1.99 -9.62
N GLU A 100 -20.78 2.42 -8.54
CA GLU A 100 -20.63 1.76 -7.25
C GLU A 100 -21.14 0.32 -7.24
N GLU A 101 -22.24 0.05 -7.96
CA GLU A 101 -22.85 -1.27 -8.11
C GLU A 101 -21.97 -2.27 -8.88
N ASP A 102 -21.05 -1.78 -9.71
CA ASP A 102 -20.14 -2.60 -10.53
C ASP A 102 -18.78 -2.86 -9.85
N ALA A 103 -18.52 -2.21 -8.73
CA ALA A 103 -17.26 -2.31 -8.00
C ALA A 103 -17.42 -3.09 -6.71
N LYS A 104 -16.50 -4.01 -6.44
CA LYS A 104 -16.48 -4.85 -5.25
C LYS A 104 -15.34 -4.42 -4.31
N TYR A 105 -15.54 -4.62 -3.01
CA TYR A 105 -14.40 -4.60 -2.10
C TYR A 105 -13.54 -5.83 -2.31
N GLU A 106 -12.23 -5.63 -2.27
CA GLU A 106 -11.22 -6.68 -2.35
C GLU A 106 -10.30 -6.64 -1.13
N ALA A 107 -9.73 -7.79 -0.78
CA ALA A 107 -8.73 -7.92 0.27
C ALA A 107 -7.65 -8.92 -0.16
N HIS A 108 -6.43 -8.70 0.34
CA HIS A 108 -5.25 -9.50 0.06
C HIS A 108 -4.72 -10.17 1.32
N ARG A 109 -3.95 -11.26 1.20
CA ARG A 109 -3.36 -11.95 2.36
C ARG A 109 -1.84 -11.99 2.33
N LYS A 110 -1.25 -12.00 1.12
CA LYS A 110 0.20 -12.18 0.91
C LYS A 110 0.93 -10.87 0.64
N TYR A 111 0.20 -9.86 0.15
CA TYR A 111 0.77 -8.59 -0.25
C TYR A 111 0.06 -7.40 0.39
N ILE A 112 0.85 -6.37 0.66
CA ILE A 112 0.40 -5.01 0.97
C ILE A 112 0.44 -4.25 -0.35
N ASP A 113 -0.60 -3.47 -0.64
CA ASP A 113 -0.69 -2.65 -1.85
C ASP A 113 -0.24 -1.23 -1.57
N ILE A 114 0.69 -0.69 -2.36
CA ILE A 114 0.87 0.76 -2.49
C ILE A 114 0.21 1.15 -3.79
N GLN A 115 -0.89 1.90 -3.74
CA GLN A 115 -1.66 2.33 -4.92
C GLN A 115 -1.43 3.81 -5.21
N TYR A 116 -1.05 4.11 -6.44
CA TYR A 116 -0.80 5.48 -6.90
C TYR A 116 -1.41 5.73 -8.28
N ILE A 117 -2.19 6.81 -8.39
CA ILE A 117 -2.78 7.27 -9.65
C ILE A 117 -1.72 8.05 -10.42
N ILE A 118 -1.30 7.50 -11.56
CA ILE A 118 -0.36 8.16 -12.48
C ILE A 118 -1.07 9.28 -13.24
N SER A 119 -2.29 9.00 -13.74
CA SER A 119 -3.15 10.00 -14.38
C SER A 119 -4.63 9.64 -14.22
N GLY A 120 -5.50 10.64 -14.30
CA GLY A 120 -6.92 10.49 -14.04
C GLY A 120 -7.26 10.68 -12.55
N LYS A 121 -8.43 10.19 -12.16
CA LYS A 121 -8.93 10.22 -10.77
C LYS A 121 -9.95 9.12 -10.55
N GLU A 122 -10.05 8.65 -9.32
CA GLU A 122 -11.08 7.71 -8.88
C GLU A 122 -11.40 7.91 -7.41
N PHE A 123 -12.54 7.43 -6.94
CA PHE A 123 -12.70 7.15 -5.52
C PHE A 123 -12.23 5.73 -5.20
N ILE A 124 -11.62 5.57 -4.04
CA ILE A 124 -11.29 4.26 -3.46
C ILE A 124 -12.07 4.14 -2.15
N GLY A 125 -12.96 3.16 -2.08
CA GLY A 125 -13.63 2.80 -0.84
C GLY A 125 -12.66 2.06 0.08
N VAL A 126 -12.62 2.39 1.36
CA VAL A 126 -11.75 1.77 2.37
C VAL A 126 -12.56 1.40 3.60
N ALA A 127 -12.39 0.17 4.08
CA ALA A 127 -13.00 -0.31 5.31
C ALA A 127 -12.03 -1.28 6.02
N PRO A 128 -12.06 -1.35 7.36
CA PRO A 128 -11.39 -2.43 8.06
C PRO A 128 -11.97 -3.80 7.64
N LEU A 129 -11.12 -4.80 7.42
CA LEU A 129 -11.57 -6.15 7.06
C LEU A 129 -12.48 -6.78 8.14
N SER A 130 -12.37 -6.32 9.40
CA SER A 130 -13.28 -6.70 10.49
C SER A 130 -14.74 -6.30 10.25
N GLN A 131 -15.01 -5.38 9.32
CA GLN A 131 -16.35 -4.98 8.89
C GLN A 131 -16.87 -5.81 7.69
N LYS A 132 -16.14 -6.87 7.32
CA LYS A 132 -16.57 -7.82 6.29
C LYS A 132 -17.94 -8.41 6.67
N ASN A 133 -18.85 -8.34 5.71
CA ASN A 133 -20.22 -8.86 5.87
C ASN A 133 -20.39 -10.18 5.13
N GLU A 134 -20.12 -10.21 3.82
CA GLU A 134 -20.31 -11.39 2.97
C GLU A 134 -19.12 -11.58 2.05
N VAL A 135 -18.75 -12.83 1.77
CA VAL A 135 -17.77 -13.19 0.75
C VAL A 135 -18.49 -13.41 -0.56
N LEU A 136 -18.24 -12.57 -1.55
CA LEU A 136 -18.82 -12.67 -2.89
C LEU A 136 -18.04 -13.68 -3.74
N GLU A 137 -16.71 -13.64 -3.67
CA GLU A 137 -15.82 -14.59 -4.32
C GLU A 137 -14.76 -15.03 -3.30
N PRO A 138 -14.63 -16.35 -3.04
CA PRO A 138 -13.65 -16.87 -2.09
C PRO A 138 -12.22 -16.52 -2.48
N TYR A 139 -11.31 -16.49 -1.48
CA TYR A 139 -9.92 -16.19 -1.68
C TYR A 139 -9.27 -17.09 -2.73
N ASP A 140 -8.78 -16.47 -3.79
CA ASP A 140 -7.94 -17.10 -4.82
C ASP A 140 -6.46 -16.94 -4.45
N ALA A 141 -5.83 -18.03 -4.03
CA ALA A 141 -4.43 -18.01 -3.59
C ALA A 141 -3.42 -17.74 -4.73
N ALA A 142 -3.82 -17.94 -5.99
CA ALA A 142 -2.96 -17.67 -7.15
C ALA A 142 -2.94 -16.17 -7.49
N LYS A 143 -4.06 -15.50 -7.29
CA LYS A 143 -4.21 -14.05 -7.53
C LYS A 143 -4.02 -13.21 -6.27
N ASP A 144 -3.99 -13.85 -5.09
CA ASP A 144 -3.96 -13.20 -3.78
C ASP A 144 -5.12 -12.22 -3.58
N ILE A 145 -6.34 -12.62 -3.86
CA ILE A 145 -7.52 -11.75 -3.78
C ILE A 145 -8.76 -12.51 -3.30
N GLU A 146 -9.56 -11.89 -2.47
CA GLU A 146 -10.97 -12.25 -2.21
C GLU A 146 -11.86 -11.04 -2.49
N PHE A 147 -13.08 -11.26 -2.98
CA PHE A 147 -14.07 -10.19 -3.13
C PHE A 147 -15.16 -10.35 -2.08
N LEU A 148 -15.59 -9.22 -1.54
CA LEU A 148 -16.48 -9.21 -0.38
C LEU A 148 -17.36 -7.95 -0.34
N THR A 149 -18.37 -7.97 0.54
CA THR A 149 -19.09 -6.79 0.96
C THR A 149 -18.65 -6.36 2.36
N VAL A 150 -18.77 -5.09 2.66
CA VAL A 150 -18.49 -4.53 4.00
C VAL A 150 -19.71 -3.75 4.52
N THR A 151 -19.80 -3.63 5.83
CA THR A 151 -20.77 -2.74 6.48
C THR A 151 -20.06 -1.44 6.81
N GLY A 152 -20.45 -0.34 6.16
CA GLY A 152 -19.75 0.95 6.28
C GLY A 152 -18.58 1.07 5.32
N GLY A 153 -17.60 1.87 5.70
CA GLY A 153 -16.47 2.25 4.86
C GLY A 153 -16.60 3.69 4.37
N GLU A 154 -15.49 4.26 3.95
CA GLU A 154 -15.40 5.63 3.45
C GLU A 154 -14.77 5.65 2.07
N ASN A 155 -15.21 6.57 1.21
CA ASN A 155 -14.64 6.76 -0.12
C ASN A 155 -13.64 7.92 -0.07
N TYR A 156 -12.41 7.67 -0.49
CA TYR A 156 -11.33 8.65 -0.56
C TYR A 156 -11.00 8.97 -2.02
N LEU A 157 -10.87 10.25 -2.34
CA LEU A 157 -10.52 10.68 -3.69
C LEU A 157 -9.03 10.45 -3.95
N ALA A 158 -8.72 9.56 -4.88
CA ALA A 158 -7.38 9.25 -5.33
C ALA A 158 -7.00 10.11 -6.54
N LEU A 159 -5.94 10.88 -6.39
CA LEU A 159 -5.39 11.83 -7.36
C LEU A 159 -3.87 11.63 -7.48
N PRO A 160 -3.21 12.16 -8.51
CA PRO A 160 -1.75 12.12 -8.64
C PRO A 160 -0.96 12.83 -7.54
N ASP A 161 -1.61 13.53 -6.61
CA ASP A 161 -0.97 14.22 -5.49
C ASP A 161 -0.82 13.37 -4.22
N ARG A 162 -1.40 12.15 -4.21
CA ARG A 162 -1.42 11.26 -3.06
C ARG A 162 -1.37 9.79 -3.44
N PHE A 163 -0.96 8.94 -2.49
CA PHE A 163 -0.95 7.49 -2.62
C PHE A 163 -1.57 6.83 -1.41
N PHE A 164 -1.95 5.56 -1.56
CA PHE A 164 -2.61 4.75 -0.54
C PHE A 164 -1.74 3.55 -0.19
N ILE A 165 -1.89 3.03 1.03
CA ILE A 165 -1.32 1.75 1.44
C ILE A 165 -2.43 0.91 2.06
N PHE A 166 -2.67 -0.29 1.52
CA PHE A 166 -3.67 -1.23 2.03
C PHE A 166 -2.98 -2.48 2.57
N PHE A 167 -3.25 -2.79 3.82
CA PHE A 167 -2.73 -3.96 4.52
C PHE A 167 -3.72 -5.13 4.42
N PRO A 168 -3.31 -6.37 4.76
CA PRO A 168 -4.23 -7.52 4.78
C PRO A 168 -5.47 -7.34 5.67
N ASP A 169 -5.41 -6.45 6.67
CA ASP A 169 -6.54 -6.11 7.53
C ASP A 169 -7.44 -5.01 6.95
N ASP A 170 -7.14 -4.52 5.75
CA ASP A 170 -7.94 -3.52 5.03
C ASP A 170 -8.70 -4.19 3.88
N ALA A 171 -9.99 -3.85 3.74
CA ALA A 171 -10.75 -4.06 2.52
C ALA A 171 -10.79 -2.76 1.74
N HIS A 172 -10.54 -2.81 0.43
CA HIS A 172 -10.57 -1.62 -0.42
C HIS A 172 -11.33 -1.88 -1.72
N ARG A 173 -11.96 -0.84 -2.24
CA ARG A 173 -12.80 -0.89 -3.45
C ARG A 173 -12.33 0.19 -4.43
N PRO A 174 -11.36 -0.12 -5.30
CA PRO A 174 -10.83 0.83 -6.26
C PRO A 174 -11.74 0.99 -7.48
N GLY A 175 -11.47 2.01 -8.28
CA GLY A 175 -12.08 2.22 -9.58
C GLY A 175 -13.44 2.88 -9.55
N LEU A 176 -13.87 3.47 -8.45
CA LEU A 176 -15.15 4.19 -8.38
C LEU A 176 -15.06 5.54 -9.12
N LYS A 177 -16.07 5.86 -9.89
CA LYS A 177 -16.14 7.13 -10.62
C LYS A 177 -16.30 8.34 -9.69
N ASP A 178 -15.69 9.46 -10.09
CA ASP A 178 -16.00 10.79 -9.56
C ASP A 178 -16.79 11.58 -10.62
N GLY A 179 -18.11 11.56 -10.52
CA GLY A 179 -19.03 12.06 -11.55
C GLY A 179 -19.20 11.08 -12.70
N GLU A 180 -18.61 11.35 -13.85
CA GLU A 180 -18.65 10.49 -15.04
C GLU A 180 -17.52 9.45 -15.04
N ASN A 181 -17.75 8.32 -15.73
CA ASN A 181 -16.71 7.32 -15.94
C ASN A 181 -15.56 7.93 -16.77
N SER A 182 -14.34 7.78 -16.26
CA SER A 182 -13.16 8.39 -16.86
C SER A 182 -11.96 7.43 -16.84
N PRO A 183 -11.00 7.60 -17.76
CA PRO A 183 -9.81 6.76 -17.77
C PRO A 183 -8.92 7.08 -16.59
N VAL A 184 -8.39 6.00 -15.97
CA VAL A 184 -7.41 6.04 -14.89
C VAL A 184 -6.23 5.20 -15.28
N ARG A 185 -5.03 5.75 -15.13
CA ARG A 185 -3.79 5.03 -15.20
C ARG A 185 -3.18 4.91 -13.80
N LYS A 186 -2.93 3.69 -13.38
CA LYS A 186 -2.53 3.37 -12.00
C LYS A 186 -1.34 2.43 -11.95
N ILE A 187 -0.50 2.62 -10.97
CA ILE A 187 0.50 1.65 -10.54
C ILE A 187 0.16 1.13 -9.15
N VAL A 188 0.32 -0.16 -8.96
CA VAL A 188 0.13 -0.82 -7.66
C VAL A 188 1.40 -1.59 -7.31
N LEU A 189 2.14 -1.15 -6.29
CA LEU A 189 3.27 -1.95 -5.81
C LEU A 189 2.74 -3.02 -4.85
N LYS A 190 3.03 -4.27 -5.16
CA LYS A 190 2.73 -5.44 -4.33
C LYS A 190 3.95 -5.73 -3.45
N VAL A 191 3.84 -5.37 -2.17
CA VAL A 191 4.87 -5.55 -1.14
C VAL A 191 4.54 -6.80 -0.34
N LYS A 192 5.34 -7.85 -0.47
CA LYS A 192 5.06 -9.13 0.21
C LYS A 192 5.11 -8.95 1.73
N VAL A 193 4.11 -9.53 2.40
CA VAL A 193 4.06 -9.63 3.87
C VAL A 193 5.11 -10.62 4.36
N ASP A 194 5.78 -10.32 5.49
CA ASP A 194 6.78 -11.18 6.14
C ASP A 194 6.15 -12.06 7.23
#